data_cdfeda7a5f88346778f139a959f30459
#
_entry.id   cdfeda7a5f88346778f139a959f30459
#
_cell.length_a   1.000
_cell.length_b   1.000
_cell.length_c   1.000
_cell.angle_alpha   90.00
_cell.angle_beta   90.00
_cell.angle_gamma   90.00
#
_symmetry.space_group_name_H-M   'P 1'
#
loop_
_entity.id
_entity.type
_entity.pdbx_description
1 polymer ?
#
loop_
_entity_poly.entity_id
_entity_poly.type
_entity_poly.pdbx_seq_one_letter_code
_entity_poly.pdbx_strand_id
1 'polypeptide(L)'
;KEVFEKVATFNFVGEESLAVSFDNILNLTSDVLVNHANTLMTTYIGTAVLILIAFFLNSFSQVPTAEVLYGAMELQAKYYFTSSILTKSKISLTYSLLSMVLLLPIDIIIFGICALILFGGGFKLSLFLPALAILAFTFLMSLRKTFSSIWLGVIVGETNNVWKAFKISLKYVGEDFSRIFSTCIITTLFGNALCFGLGIFSLGVSFILTPSIYITLECVLSLVIFFNLRGKRFYINENEIITPKKLQDREQSFSFDLK
;
A
#
# COMPACT_ATOMS: atom_id res chain seq x y z
N LYS A 1 30.95 11.80 5.07
CA LYS A 1 31.44 13.19 4.91
C LYS A 1 32.21 13.31 3.59
N GLU A 2 33.23 12.45 3.32
CA GLU A 2 34.02 12.43 2.07
C GLU A 2 33.18 12.26 0.80
N VAL A 3 32.17 11.37 0.81
CA VAL A 3 31.28 11.15 -0.32
C VAL A 3 30.41 12.38 -0.59
N PHE A 4 29.94 13.04 0.48
CA PHE A 4 29.13 14.27 0.37
C PHE A 4 29.96 15.46 -0.16
N GLU A 5 31.22 15.58 0.25
CA GLU A 5 32.14 16.62 -0.25
C GLU A 5 32.47 16.37 -1.73
N LYS A 6 32.71 15.13 -2.14
CA LYS A 6 32.95 14.77 -3.55
C LYS A 6 31.72 14.97 -4.43
N VAL A 7 30.50 14.69 -3.93
CA VAL A 7 29.24 14.94 -4.65
C VAL A 7 28.93 16.44 -4.71
N ALA A 8 29.25 17.21 -3.67
CA ALA A 8 29.05 18.67 -3.63
C ALA A 8 30.01 19.44 -4.56
N THR A 9 31.16 18.88 -4.88
CA THR A 9 32.09 19.45 -5.86
C THR A 9 31.81 19.05 -7.31
N PHE A 10 30.71 18.24 -7.52
CA PHE A 10 30.33 17.81 -8.84
C PHE A 10 29.63 18.95 -9.60
N ASN A 11 30.29 19.47 -10.60
CA ASN A 11 29.78 20.53 -11.46
C ASN A 11 28.77 19.93 -12.48
N PHE A 12 27.49 19.98 -12.22
CA PHE A 12 26.45 19.50 -13.14
C PHE A 12 26.29 20.35 -14.42
N VAL A 13 27.05 21.42 -14.56
CA VAL A 13 26.91 22.44 -15.62
C VAL A 13 28.03 22.42 -16.67
N GLY A 14 28.94 21.46 -16.62
CA GLY A 14 29.99 21.33 -17.64
C GLY A 14 29.51 20.50 -18.84
N GLU A 15 29.97 20.88 -20.06
CA GLU A 15 29.76 20.15 -21.33
C GLU A 15 30.35 18.74 -21.38
N GLU A 16 30.83 18.20 -20.29
CA GLU A 16 31.23 16.81 -20.19
C GLU A 16 29.99 15.93 -20.38
N SER A 17 30.07 15.03 -21.32
CA SER A 17 28.96 14.16 -21.69
C SER A 17 28.40 13.47 -20.45
N LEU A 18 27.09 13.35 -20.33
CA LEU A 18 26.38 12.60 -19.27
C LEU A 18 27.01 11.21 -19.01
N ALA A 19 27.68 10.63 -20.01
CA ALA A 19 28.41 9.37 -19.90
C ALA A 19 29.63 9.46 -18.97
N VAL A 20 30.43 10.52 -19.05
CA VAL A 20 31.62 10.73 -18.19
C VAL A 20 31.21 10.99 -16.76
N SER A 21 30.10 11.75 -16.56
CA SER A 21 29.55 11.97 -15.23
C SER A 21 29.05 10.68 -14.58
N PHE A 22 28.48 9.79 -15.37
CA PHE A 22 27.99 8.51 -14.88
C PHE A 22 29.10 7.51 -14.58
N ASP A 23 30.15 7.45 -15.40
CA ASP A 23 31.33 6.62 -15.13
C ASP A 23 32.04 7.07 -13.85
N ASN A 24 32.09 8.38 -13.60
CA ASN A 24 32.63 8.92 -12.34
C ASN A 24 31.76 8.54 -11.13
N ILE A 25 30.42 8.54 -11.25
CA ILE A 25 29.51 8.07 -10.20
C ILE A 25 29.67 6.56 -9.97
N LEU A 26 29.80 5.76 -11.03
CA LEU A 26 30.05 4.32 -10.92
C LEU A 26 31.37 4.01 -10.22
N ASN A 27 32.44 4.70 -10.58
CA ASN A 27 33.74 4.54 -9.96
C ASN A 27 33.73 4.96 -8.49
N LEU A 28 33.06 6.09 -8.16
CA LEU A 28 32.85 6.52 -6.77
C LEU A 28 32.04 5.51 -5.97
N THR A 29 31.01 4.93 -6.58
CA THR A 29 30.18 3.90 -5.97
C THR A 29 30.97 2.61 -5.75
N SER A 30 31.80 2.20 -6.70
CA SER A 30 32.67 1.03 -6.57
C SER A 30 33.72 1.20 -5.47
N ASP A 31 34.33 2.38 -5.36
CA ASP A 31 35.28 2.71 -4.30
C ASP A 31 34.64 2.68 -2.91
N VAL A 32 33.44 3.23 -2.78
CA VAL A 32 32.68 3.17 -1.53
C VAL A 32 32.29 1.72 -1.18
N LEU A 33 31.88 0.92 -2.17
CA LEU A 33 31.55 -0.49 -1.99
C LEU A 33 32.75 -1.32 -1.51
N VAL A 34 33.95 -1.10 -2.08
CA VAL A 34 35.15 -1.86 -1.74
C VAL A 34 35.69 -1.42 -0.38
N ASN A 35 35.79 -0.11 -0.13
CA ASN A 35 36.43 0.43 1.07
C ASN A 35 35.55 0.36 2.32
N HIS A 36 34.23 0.31 2.16
CA HIS A 36 33.25 0.30 3.25
C HIS A 36 32.30 -0.91 3.23
N ALA A 37 32.70 -2.02 2.61
CA ALA A 37 31.87 -3.21 2.43
C ALA A 37 31.18 -3.68 3.72
N ASN A 38 31.92 -3.74 4.85
CA ASN A 38 31.38 -4.16 6.13
C ASN A 38 30.32 -3.18 6.68
N THR A 39 30.58 -1.88 6.58
CA THR A 39 29.63 -0.84 7.04
C THR A 39 28.39 -0.84 6.17
N LEU A 40 28.54 -0.99 4.86
CA LEU A 40 27.42 -1.10 3.92
C LEU A 40 26.59 -2.35 4.21
N MET A 41 27.23 -3.52 4.39
CA MET A 41 26.52 -4.76 4.69
C MET A 41 25.70 -4.66 5.99
N THR A 42 26.29 -4.06 7.04
CA THR A 42 25.57 -3.82 8.32
C THR A 42 24.38 -2.86 8.11
N THR A 43 24.58 -1.81 7.31
CA THR A 43 23.52 -0.86 6.99
C THR A 43 22.40 -1.51 6.18
N TYR A 44 22.72 -2.34 5.18
CA TYR A 44 21.71 -3.08 4.40
C TYR A 44 20.92 -4.05 5.26
N ILE A 45 21.58 -4.82 6.13
CA ILE A 45 20.91 -5.75 7.04
C ILE A 45 20.00 -4.97 8.00
N GLY A 46 20.51 -3.88 8.59
CA GLY A 46 19.72 -3.02 9.47
C GLY A 46 18.49 -2.44 8.78
N THR A 47 18.67 -1.92 7.57
CA THR A 47 17.56 -1.39 6.75
C THR A 47 16.55 -2.47 6.39
N ALA A 48 17.00 -3.67 6.00
CA ALA A 48 16.11 -4.78 5.70
C ALA A 48 15.27 -5.19 6.92
N VAL A 49 15.88 -5.26 8.10
CA VAL A 49 15.16 -5.56 9.35
C VAL A 49 14.13 -4.47 9.67
N LEU A 50 14.47 -3.19 9.51
CA LEU A 50 13.54 -2.08 9.72
C LEU A 50 12.37 -2.14 8.75
N ILE A 51 12.61 -2.46 7.47
CA ILE A 51 11.55 -2.64 6.46
C ILE A 51 10.61 -3.79 6.86
N LEU A 52 11.14 -4.92 7.32
CA LEU A 52 10.35 -6.05 7.78
C LEU A 52 9.48 -5.69 8.99
N ILE A 53 10.05 -4.98 9.96
CA ILE A 53 9.30 -4.50 11.14
C ILE A 53 8.20 -3.51 10.71
N ALA A 54 8.53 -2.57 9.85
CA ALA A 54 7.55 -1.59 9.33
C ALA A 54 6.42 -2.27 8.56
N PHE A 55 6.74 -3.27 7.72
CA PHE A 55 5.74 -4.05 7.00
C PHE A 55 4.82 -4.83 7.96
N PHE A 56 5.41 -5.44 8.99
CA PHE A 56 4.66 -6.18 10.01
C PHE A 56 3.71 -5.25 10.77
N LEU A 57 4.19 -4.12 11.28
CA LEU A 57 3.38 -3.15 12.03
C LEU A 57 2.27 -2.54 11.16
N ASN A 58 2.59 -2.25 9.91
CA ASN A 58 1.61 -1.76 8.93
C ASN A 58 0.49 -2.78 8.74
N SER A 59 0.82 -4.02 8.43
CA SER A 59 -0.17 -5.09 8.23
C SER A 59 -0.96 -5.38 9.51
N PHE A 60 -0.33 -5.32 10.68
CA PHE A 60 -0.99 -5.51 11.97
C PHE A 60 -2.07 -4.45 12.24
N SER A 61 -1.82 -3.21 11.88
CA SER A 61 -2.75 -2.09 12.10
C SER A 61 -3.94 -2.09 11.13
N GLN A 62 -3.84 -2.78 9.98
CA GLN A 62 -4.88 -2.77 8.95
C GLN A 62 -6.19 -3.42 9.42
N VAL A 63 -6.15 -4.53 10.16
CA VAL A 63 -7.35 -5.23 10.62
C VAL A 63 -8.16 -4.38 11.62
N PRO A 64 -7.57 -3.79 12.69
CA PRO A 64 -8.29 -2.88 13.58
C PRO A 64 -8.83 -1.65 12.86
N THR A 65 -8.06 -1.07 11.94
CA THR A 65 -8.51 0.08 11.13
C THR A 65 -9.70 -0.29 10.27
N ALA A 66 -9.65 -1.43 9.59
CA ALA A 66 -10.75 -1.92 8.78
C ALA A 66 -12.02 -2.21 9.61
N GLU A 67 -11.88 -2.73 10.83
CA GLU A 67 -13.02 -2.98 11.72
C GLU A 67 -13.72 -1.68 12.16
N VAL A 68 -12.94 -0.66 12.52
CA VAL A 68 -13.47 0.66 12.87
C VAL A 68 -14.22 1.30 11.69
N LEU A 69 -13.60 1.23 10.50
CA LEU A 69 -14.21 1.75 9.27
C LEU A 69 -15.46 0.97 8.87
N TYR A 70 -15.41 -0.35 8.98
CA TYR A 70 -16.57 -1.22 8.72
C TYR A 70 -17.74 -0.89 9.63
N GLY A 71 -17.49 -0.74 10.94
CA GLY A 71 -18.51 -0.32 11.90
C GLY A 71 -19.12 1.04 11.57
N ALA A 72 -18.30 1.99 11.13
CA ALA A 72 -18.75 3.30 10.68
C ALA A 72 -19.61 3.21 9.40
N MET A 73 -19.22 2.36 8.45
CA MET A 73 -19.97 2.16 7.19
C MET A 73 -21.29 1.42 7.37
N GLU A 74 -21.39 0.47 8.30
CA GLU A 74 -22.63 -0.27 8.61
C GLU A 74 -23.53 0.41 9.66
N LEU A 75 -23.14 1.59 10.18
CA LEU A 75 -23.86 2.27 11.25
C LEU A 75 -24.03 1.44 12.54
N GLN A 76 -23.12 0.53 12.77
CA GLN A 76 -23.05 -0.22 14.00
C GLN A 76 -22.45 0.65 15.12
N ALA A 77 -22.48 0.14 16.36
CA ALA A 77 -21.90 0.84 17.51
C ALA A 77 -20.48 1.34 17.20
N LYS A 78 -20.15 2.55 17.68
CA LYS A 78 -18.82 3.14 17.49
C LYS A 78 -17.75 2.22 18.06
N TYR A 79 -16.95 1.64 17.19
CA TYR A 79 -15.75 0.89 17.57
C TYR A 79 -14.60 1.86 17.81
N TYR A 80 -13.95 1.73 18.95
CA TYR A 80 -12.69 2.47 19.21
C TYR A 80 -11.51 1.65 18.73
N PHE A 81 -10.56 2.29 18.09
CA PHE A 81 -9.36 1.64 17.55
C PHE A 81 -8.60 0.82 18.61
N THR A 82 -8.44 1.36 19.82
CA THR A 82 -7.81 0.66 20.94
C THR A 82 -8.57 -0.60 21.36
N SER A 83 -9.89 -0.54 21.40
CA SER A 83 -10.73 -1.71 21.71
C SER A 83 -10.61 -2.76 20.60
N SER A 84 -10.62 -2.33 19.34
CA SER A 84 -10.46 -3.24 18.20
C SER A 84 -9.08 -3.93 18.18
N ILE A 85 -8.00 -3.22 18.53
CA ILE A 85 -6.67 -3.83 18.70
C ILE A 85 -6.72 -4.95 19.74
N LEU A 86 -7.32 -4.72 20.90
CA LEU A 86 -7.35 -5.69 21.99
C LEU A 86 -8.21 -6.91 21.62
N THR A 87 -9.36 -6.70 21.03
CA THR A 87 -10.28 -7.79 20.70
C THR A 87 -9.85 -8.61 19.49
N LYS A 88 -9.23 -7.98 18.50
CA LYS A 88 -8.81 -8.62 17.23
C LYS A 88 -7.30 -8.89 17.15
N SER A 89 -6.55 -8.74 18.23
CA SER A 89 -5.09 -8.91 18.24
C SER A 89 -4.59 -10.23 17.62
N LYS A 90 -5.25 -11.36 17.92
CA LYS A 90 -4.91 -12.65 17.33
C LYS A 90 -5.15 -12.70 15.82
N ILE A 91 -6.24 -12.10 15.36
CA ILE A 91 -6.59 -12.04 13.92
C ILE A 91 -5.59 -11.12 13.21
N SER A 92 -5.29 -9.95 13.79
CA SER A 92 -4.31 -9.00 13.28
C SER A 92 -2.92 -9.62 13.17
N LEU A 93 -2.48 -10.36 14.20
CA LEU A 93 -1.22 -11.08 14.19
C LEU A 93 -1.18 -12.14 13.07
N THR A 94 -2.22 -12.96 12.98
CA THR A 94 -2.31 -14.00 11.94
C THR A 94 -2.35 -13.39 10.55
N TYR A 95 -3.07 -12.30 10.36
CA TYR A 95 -3.13 -11.57 9.11
C TYR A 95 -1.76 -10.98 8.75
N SER A 96 -1.07 -10.35 9.70
CA SER A 96 0.24 -9.76 9.49
C SER A 96 1.28 -10.83 9.09
N LEU A 97 1.33 -11.95 9.78
CA LEU A 97 2.23 -13.06 9.44
C LEU A 97 1.90 -13.64 8.07
N LEU A 98 0.63 -13.87 7.79
CA LEU A 98 0.22 -14.46 6.51
C LEU A 98 0.44 -13.49 5.34
N SER A 99 0.18 -12.20 5.52
CA SER A 99 0.47 -11.17 4.53
C SER A 99 1.97 -11.05 4.27
N MET A 100 2.79 -11.16 5.31
CA MET A 100 4.25 -11.16 5.18
C MET A 100 4.74 -12.35 4.34
N VAL A 101 4.21 -13.54 4.58
CA VAL A 101 4.60 -14.74 3.83
C VAL A 101 4.11 -14.71 2.38
N LEU A 102 2.90 -14.19 2.13
CA LEU A 102 2.29 -14.22 0.79
C LEU A 102 2.64 -12.99 -0.05
N LEU A 103 2.59 -11.79 0.53
CA LEU A 103 2.71 -10.54 -0.24
C LEU A 103 4.15 -10.04 -0.35
N LEU A 104 4.97 -10.23 0.68
CA LEU A 104 6.35 -9.73 0.67
C LEU A 104 7.22 -10.36 -0.45
N PRO A 105 7.15 -11.69 -0.72
CA PRO A 105 7.87 -12.25 -1.86
C PRO A 105 7.43 -11.66 -3.19
N ILE A 106 6.12 -11.37 -3.35
CA ILE A 106 5.59 -10.73 -4.56
C ILE A 106 6.16 -9.31 -4.69
N ASP A 107 6.20 -8.55 -3.58
CA ASP A 107 6.79 -7.21 -3.57
C ASP A 107 8.28 -7.24 -3.95
N ILE A 108 9.06 -8.18 -3.43
CA ILE A 108 10.46 -8.37 -3.79
C ILE A 108 10.61 -8.66 -5.30
N ILE A 109 9.76 -9.52 -5.86
CA ILE A 109 9.78 -9.83 -7.29
C ILE A 109 9.44 -8.58 -8.11
N ILE A 110 8.44 -7.80 -7.72
CA ILE A 110 8.05 -6.56 -8.40
C ILE A 110 9.22 -5.58 -8.41
N PHE A 111 9.84 -5.33 -7.26
CA PHE A 111 11.01 -4.46 -7.16
C PHE A 111 12.19 -4.98 -7.99
N GLY A 112 12.41 -6.31 -8.00
CA GLY A 112 13.44 -6.95 -8.82
C GLY A 112 13.21 -6.73 -10.32
N ILE A 113 11.98 -6.88 -10.81
CA ILE A 113 11.62 -6.61 -12.21
C ILE A 113 11.86 -5.13 -12.55
N CYS A 114 11.42 -4.20 -11.69
CA CYS A 114 11.64 -2.78 -11.90
C CYS A 114 13.14 -2.42 -11.91
N ALA A 115 13.91 -3.01 -11.01
CA ALA A 115 15.36 -2.84 -10.98
C ALA A 115 16.02 -3.38 -12.27
N LEU A 116 15.60 -4.54 -12.76
CA LEU A 116 16.10 -5.08 -14.04
C LEU A 116 15.76 -4.17 -15.23
N ILE A 117 14.58 -3.56 -15.25
CA ILE A 117 14.21 -2.60 -16.29
C ILE A 117 15.13 -1.36 -16.21
N LEU A 118 15.36 -0.84 -15.00
CA LEU A 118 16.17 0.35 -14.81
C LEU A 118 17.66 0.12 -15.16
N PHE A 119 18.23 -1.00 -14.78
CA PHE A 119 19.65 -1.28 -14.90
C PHE A 119 20.02 -2.16 -16.09
N GLY A 120 19.07 -2.94 -16.63
CA GLY A 120 19.34 -3.90 -17.73
C GLY A 120 19.34 -3.31 -19.14
N GLY A 121 18.84 -2.10 -19.34
CA GLY A 121 18.54 -1.54 -20.66
C GLY A 121 19.70 -0.83 -21.39
N GLY A 122 20.91 -0.76 -20.82
CA GLY A 122 22.04 -0.05 -21.42
C GLY A 122 21.77 1.45 -21.65
N PHE A 123 22.83 2.26 -21.67
CA PHE A 123 22.78 3.74 -21.64
C PHE A 123 22.07 4.44 -22.80
N LYS A 124 21.82 3.77 -23.92
CA LYS A 124 21.23 4.41 -25.11
C LYS A 124 19.72 4.75 -24.99
N LEU A 125 19.02 4.19 -23.99
CA LEU A 125 17.58 4.40 -23.76
C LEU A 125 17.27 5.11 -22.42
N SER A 126 18.20 5.89 -21.91
CA SER A 126 18.21 6.38 -20.51
C SER A 126 16.95 7.14 -20.04
N LEU A 127 16.26 7.85 -20.93
CA LEU A 127 15.05 8.62 -20.56
C LEU A 127 13.77 7.78 -20.56
N PHE A 128 13.68 6.73 -21.38
CA PHE A 128 12.49 5.89 -21.46
C PHE A 128 12.43 4.81 -20.37
N LEU A 129 13.58 4.35 -19.88
CA LEU A 129 13.67 3.27 -18.89
C LEU A 129 13.00 3.62 -17.55
N PRO A 130 13.21 4.82 -16.96
CA PRO A 130 12.51 5.21 -15.75
C PRO A 130 11.01 5.28 -15.93
N ALA A 131 10.54 5.82 -17.08
CA ALA A 131 9.11 5.88 -17.37
C ALA A 131 8.51 4.47 -17.51
N LEU A 132 9.20 3.56 -18.22
CA LEU A 132 8.79 2.17 -18.36
C LEU A 132 8.78 1.44 -17.00
N ALA A 133 9.78 1.67 -16.16
CA ALA A 133 9.85 1.10 -14.82
C ALA A 133 8.70 1.59 -13.93
N ILE A 134 8.34 2.87 -13.98
CA ILE A 134 7.21 3.43 -13.23
C ILE A 134 5.88 2.83 -13.74
N LEU A 135 5.69 2.68 -15.05
CA LEU A 135 4.52 2.04 -15.61
C LEU A 135 4.42 0.57 -15.19
N ALA A 136 5.53 -0.17 -15.32
CA ALA A 136 5.60 -1.57 -14.89
C ALA A 136 5.31 -1.72 -13.39
N PHE A 137 5.91 -0.87 -12.56
CA PHE A 137 5.67 -0.83 -11.13
C PHE A 137 4.20 -0.59 -10.81
N THR A 138 3.59 0.44 -11.42
CA THR A 138 2.18 0.78 -11.20
C THR A 138 1.27 -0.37 -11.61
N PHE A 139 1.52 -1.00 -12.76
CA PHE A 139 0.74 -2.14 -13.23
C PHE A 139 0.87 -3.35 -12.31
N LEU A 140 2.08 -3.76 -11.97
CA LEU A 140 2.35 -4.92 -11.12
C LEU A 140 1.83 -4.72 -9.69
N MET A 141 2.00 -3.53 -9.13
CA MET A 141 1.44 -3.19 -7.80
C MET A 141 -0.09 -3.17 -7.82
N SER A 142 -0.71 -2.71 -8.89
CA SER A 142 -2.17 -2.76 -9.05
C SER A 142 -2.67 -4.20 -9.15
N LEU A 143 -1.94 -5.06 -9.86
CA LEU A 143 -2.24 -6.49 -9.95
C LEU A 143 -2.15 -7.16 -8.58
N ARG A 144 -1.07 -6.94 -7.85
CA ARG A 144 -0.88 -7.43 -6.48
C ARG A 144 -2.01 -6.95 -5.55
N LYS A 145 -2.37 -5.65 -5.63
CA LYS A 145 -3.48 -5.08 -4.85
C LYS A 145 -4.82 -5.71 -5.20
N THR A 146 -5.07 -6.03 -6.44
CA THR A 146 -6.30 -6.71 -6.88
C THR A 146 -6.51 -8.00 -6.12
N PHE A 147 -5.47 -8.82 -5.95
CA PHE A 147 -5.57 -10.07 -5.22
C PHE A 147 -5.72 -9.92 -3.71
N SER A 148 -5.24 -8.82 -3.12
CA SER A 148 -5.31 -8.57 -1.68
C SER A 148 -6.44 -7.61 -1.27
N SER A 149 -7.06 -6.89 -2.21
CA SER A 149 -7.97 -5.78 -1.93
C SER A 149 -9.23 -6.17 -1.16
N ILE A 150 -9.76 -7.37 -1.37
CA ILE A 150 -11.02 -7.80 -0.73
C ILE A 150 -10.76 -8.52 0.59
N TRP A 151 -9.53 -8.95 0.82
CA TRP A 151 -9.17 -9.82 1.94
C TRP A 151 -9.56 -9.24 3.31
N LEU A 152 -9.24 -7.96 3.54
CA LEU A 152 -9.61 -7.26 4.77
C LEU A 152 -11.13 -7.16 4.94
N GLY A 153 -11.86 -6.83 3.87
CA GLY A 153 -13.32 -6.75 3.90
C GLY A 153 -13.96 -8.08 4.28
N VAL A 154 -13.45 -9.20 3.77
CA VAL A 154 -13.92 -10.55 4.11
C VAL A 154 -13.57 -10.94 5.56
N ILE A 155 -12.38 -10.54 6.06
CA ILE A 155 -11.99 -10.79 7.47
C ILE A 155 -12.96 -10.11 8.42
N VAL A 156 -13.32 -8.86 8.15
CA VAL A 156 -14.15 -8.07 9.04
C VAL A 156 -15.64 -8.38 8.85
N GLY A 157 -16.07 -8.62 7.59
CA GLY A 157 -17.48 -8.75 7.25
C GLY A 157 -18.03 -10.18 7.23
N GLU A 158 -17.21 -11.22 7.05
CA GLU A 158 -17.70 -12.58 6.86
C GLU A 158 -17.09 -13.62 7.79
N THR A 159 -15.79 -13.58 8.04
CA THR A 159 -15.12 -14.64 8.81
C THR A 159 -13.89 -14.16 9.55
N ASN A 160 -13.79 -14.53 10.82
CA ASN A 160 -12.61 -14.26 11.63
C ASN A 160 -11.40 -15.17 11.28
N ASN A 161 -11.55 -16.13 10.35
CA ASN A 161 -10.47 -17.00 9.94
C ASN A 161 -9.74 -16.38 8.74
N VAL A 162 -8.52 -15.91 8.97
CA VAL A 162 -7.69 -15.18 7.98
C VAL A 162 -7.42 -15.99 6.72
N TRP A 163 -7.13 -17.29 6.84
CA TRP A 163 -6.87 -18.16 5.70
C TRP A 163 -8.12 -18.45 4.88
N LYS A 164 -9.25 -18.69 5.57
CA LYS A 164 -10.54 -18.87 4.91
C LYS A 164 -10.95 -17.60 4.18
N ALA A 165 -10.78 -16.44 4.82
CA ALA A 165 -11.03 -15.14 4.21
C ALA A 165 -10.19 -14.92 2.94
N PHE A 166 -8.91 -15.31 2.95
CA PHE A 166 -8.05 -15.23 1.76
C PHE A 166 -8.60 -16.06 0.60
N LYS A 167 -8.99 -17.31 0.85
CA LYS A 167 -9.58 -18.16 -0.20
C LYS A 167 -10.88 -17.59 -0.75
N ILE A 168 -11.73 -17.04 0.09
CA ILE A 168 -12.99 -16.41 -0.31
C ILE A 168 -12.69 -15.15 -1.15
N SER A 169 -11.73 -14.33 -0.73
CA SER A 169 -11.35 -13.12 -1.48
C SER A 169 -10.84 -13.45 -2.88
N LEU A 170 -10.04 -14.50 -3.04
CA LEU A 170 -9.58 -14.95 -4.34
C LEU A 170 -10.72 -15.40 -5.25
N LYS A 171 -11.75 -16.04 -4.70
CA LYS A 171 -12.95 -16.41 -5.45
C LYS A 171 -13.68 -15.16 -5.97
N TYR A 172 -13.88 -14.15 -5.12
CA TYR A 172 -14.52 -12.88 -5.53
C TYR A 172 -13.70 -12.14 -6.59
N VAL A 173 -12.37 -12.13 -6.43
CA VAL A 173 -11.49 -11.56 -7.46
C VAL A 173 -11.64 -12.28 -8.78
N GLY A 174 -11.79 -13.62 -8.79
CA GLY A 174 -12.00 -14.38 -10.01
C GLY A 174 -13.32 -14.09 -10.71
N GLU A 175 -14.38 -13.78 -9.96
CA GLU A 175 -15.71 -13.46 -10.50
C GLU A 175 -15.75 -12.07 -11.15
N ASP A 176 -15.09 -11.04 -10.56
CA ASP A 176 -15.17 -9.64 -10.99
C ASP A 176 -13.77 -8.98 -11.23
N PHE A 177 -12.82 -9.76 -11.73
CA PHE A 177 -11.41 -9.34 -11.86
C PHE A 177 -11.24 -7.99 -12.57
N SER A 178 -11.86 -7.81 -13.73
CA SER A 178 -11.67 -6.61 -14.55
C SER A 178 -12.10 -5.33 -13.79
N ARG A 179 -13.22 -5.38 -13.09
CA ARG A 179 -13.75 -4.25 -12.33
C ARG A 179 -12.87 -3.90 -11.13
N ILE A 180 -12.43 -4.92 -10.40
CA ILE A 180 -11.55 -4.74 -9.23
C ILE A 180 -10.20 -4.22 -9.69
N PHE A 181 -9.62 -4.80 -10.75
CA PHE A 181 -8.34 -4.39 -11.30
C PHE A 181 -8.36 -2.93 -11.79
N SER A 182 -9.41 -2.52 -12.53
CA SER A 182 -9.57 -1.13 -12.97
C SER A 182 -9.64 -0.16 -11.80
N THR A 183 -10.33 -0.53 -10.73
CA THR A 183 -10.39 0.28 -9.51
C THR A 183 -9.02 0.36 -8.83
N CYS A 184 -8.31 -0.74 -8.72
CA CYS A 184 -6.98 -0.80 -8.12
C CYS A 184 -5.94 -0.01 -8.92
N ILE A 185 -5.97 -0.04 -10.25
CA ILE A 185 -5.03 0.70 -11.09
C ILE A 185 -5.23 2.21 -10.97
N ILE A 186 -6.48 2.69 -10.99
CA ILE A 186 -6.82 4.10 -10.83
C ILE A 186 -6.39 4.58 -9.43
N THR A 187 -6.70 3.82 -8.39
CA THR A 187 -6.34 4.17 -7.00
C THR A 187 -4.83 4.16 -6.78
N THR A 188 -4.11 3.23 -7.39
CA THR A 188 -2.64 3.17 -7.30
C THR A 188 -2.00 4.34 -8.05
N LEU A 189 -2.48 4.67 -9.25
CA LEU A 189 -2.02 5.84 -10.00
C LEU A 189 -2.25 7.13 -9.22
N PHE A 190 -3.45 7.34 -8.71
CA PHE A 190 -3.80 8.52 -7.94
C PHE A 190 -2.99 8.60 -6.63
N GLY A 191 -2.87 7.49 -5.90
CA GLY A 191 -2.07 7.41 -4.69
C GLY A 191 -0.60 7.73 -4.92
N ASN A 192 0.00 7.17 -5.97
CA ASN A 192 1.38 7.47 -6.34
C ASN A 192 1.55 8.96 -6.74
N ALA A 193 0.64 9.51 -7.54
CA ALA A 193 0.68 10.92 -7.92
C ALA A 193 0.58 11.85 -6.71
N LEU A 194 -0.31 11.56 -5.76
CA LEU A 194 -0.42 12.30 -4.51
C LEU A 194 0.86 12.20 -3.66
N CYS A 195 1.41 10.99 -3.48
CA CYS A 195 2.63 10.79 -2.70
C CYS A 195 3.82 11.55 -3.29
N PHE A 196 4.01 11.49 -4.62
CA PHE A 196 5.06 12.23 -5.29
C PHE A 196 4.83 13.74 -5.22
N GLY A 197 3.61 14.21 -5.47
CA GLY A 197 3.26 15.62 -5.38
C GLY A 197 3.51 16.17 -3.99
N LEU A 198 2.94 15.55 -2.96
CA LEU A 198 3.15 15.96 -1.58
C LEU A 198 4.62 15.85 -1.15
N GLY A 199 5.35 14.84 -1.62
CA GLY A 199 6.78 14.66 -1.35
C GLY A 199 7.61 15.84 -1.85
N ILE A 200 7.36 16.29 -3.07
CA ILE A 200 8.05 17.44 -3.67
C ILE A 200 7.70 18.74 -2.92
N PHE A 201 6.41 19.02 -2.72
CA PHE A 201 5.98 20.27 -2.08
C PHE A 201 6.38 20.39 -0.62
N SER A 202 6.51 19.29 0.10
CA SER A 202 6.87 19.29 1.54
C SER A 202 8.36 19.07 1.79
N LEU A 203 9.21 19.08 0.76
CA LEU A 203 10.64 18.76 0.87
C LEU A 203 10.89 17.42 1.61
N GLY A 204 10.00 16.44 1.39
CA GLY A 204 10.12 15.12 1.99
C GLY A 204 9.47 14.94 3.35
N VAL A 205 9.01 15.98 4.05
CA VAL A 205 8.38 15.85 5.37
C VAL A 205 7.08 15.04 5.31
N SER A 206 6.34 15.14 4.21
CA SER A 206 5.11 14.38 4.02
C SER A 206 5.32 12.86 4.01
N PHE A 207 6.52 12.36 3.70
CA PHE A 207 6.82 10.91 3.74
C PHE A 207 6.64 10.30 5.12
N ILE A 208 6.67 11.10 6.20
CA ILE A 208 6.39 10.64 7.56
C ILE A 208 4.89 10.35 7.74
N LEU A 209 4.02 11.15 7.13
CA LEU A 209 2.56 11.02 7.25
C LEU A 209 1.96 10.06 6.19
N THR A 210 2.65 9.92 5.07
CA THR A 210 2.20 9.10 3.92
C THR A 210 1.81 7.67 4.31
N PRO A 211 2.55 6.92 5.14
CA PRO A 211 2.18 5.55 5.51
C PRO A 211 0.82 5.47 6.19
N SER A 212 0.51 6.38 7.12
CA SER A 212 -0.77 6.38 7.85
C SER A 212 -1.96 6.68 6.93
N ILE A 213 -1.80 7.65 6.03
CA ILE A 213 -2.82 7.99 5.03
C ILE A 213 -3.02 6.81 4.08
N TYR A 214 -1.93 6.19 3.64
CA TYR A 214 -1.96 5.06 2.71
C TYR A 214 -2.65 3.84 3.29
N ILE A 215 -2.38 3.49 4.56
CA ILE A 215 -3.07 2.40 5.29
C ILE A 215 -4.58 2.64 5.31
N THR A 216 -4.97 3.85 5.68
CA THR A 216 -6.39 4.21 5.77
C THR A 216 -7.06 4.11 4.40
N LEU A 217 -6.43 4.62 3.35
CA LEU A 217 -6.94 4.52 1.98
C LEU A 217 -7.05 3.06 1.50
N GLU A 218 -6.08 2.22 1.81
CA GLU A 218 -6.15 0.78 1.47
C GLU A 218 -7.28 0.07 2.20
N CYS A 219 -7.49 0.36 3.48
CA CYS A 219 -8.61 -0.20 4.24
C CYS A 219 -9.96 0.26 3.69
N VAL A 220 -10.11 1.55 3.40
CA VAL A 220 -11.32 2.10 2.78
C VAL A 220 -11.58 1.44 1.43
N LEU A 221 -10.58 1.37 0.56
CA LEU A 221 -10.70 0.73 -0.75
C LEU A 221 -11.14 -0.73 -0.64
N SER A 222 -10.53 -1.49 0.25
CA SER A 222 -10.88 -2.89 0.52
C SER A 222 -12.34 -3.04 0.93
N LEU A 223 -12.81 -2.19 1.85
CA LEU A 223 -14.20 -2.21 2.31
C LEU A 223 -15.17 -1.78 1.23
N VAL A 224 -14.89 -0.72 0.49
CA VAL A 224 -15.76 -0.23 -0.61
C VAL A 224 -15.92 -1.30 -1.69
N ILE A 225 -14.84 -1.96 -2.10
CA ILE A 225 -14.90 -3.06 -3.06
C ILE A 225 -15.73 -4.21 -2.49
N PHE A 226 -15.50 -4.60 -1.24
CA PHE A 226 -16.25 -5.66 -0.57
C PHE A 226 -17.76 -5.36 -0.48
N PHE A 227 -18.13 -4.15 -0.03
CA PHE A 227 -19.54 -3.72 0.04
C PHE A 227 -20.23 -3.75 -1.32
N ASN A 228 -19.50 -3.25 -2.35
CA ASN A 228 -20.03 -3.21 -3.71
C ASN A 228 -20.26 -4.62 -4.28
N LEU A 229 -19.34 -5.55 -4.07
CA LEU A 229 -19.49 -6.95 -4.50
C LEU A 229 -20.64 -7.67 -3.79
N ARG A 230 -20.87 -7.32 -2.52
CA ARG A 230 -21.98 -7.88 -1.73
C ARG A 230 -23.31 -7.18 -1.93
N GLY A 231 -23.37 -6.12 -2.77
CA GLY A 231 -24.57 -5.31 -2.95
C GLY A 231 -25.01 -4.60 -1.67
N LYS A 232 -24.15 -4.52 -0.66
CA LYS A 232 -24.42 -3.80 0.57
C LYS A 232 -24.34 -2.30 0.34
N ARG A 233 -25.32 -1.56 0.84
CA ARG A 233 -25.27 -0.09 0.85
C ARG A 233 -24.46 0.36 2.06
N PHE A 234 -23.58 1.35 1.85
CA PHE A 234 -22.87 2.02 2.92
C PHE A 234 -23.31 3.48 3.01
N TYR A 235 -23.33 4.01 4.22
CA TYR A 235 -23.75 5.38 4.47
C TYR A 235 -22.51 6.20 4.84
N ILE A 236 -22.13 7.11 3.95
CA ILE A 236 -21.01 8.03 4.19
C ILE A 236 -21.50 9.37 4.77
N ASN A 237 -22.80 9.67 4.62
CA ASN A 237 -23.33 11.00 4.91
C ASN A 237 -24.12 10.98 6.24
N GLU A 238 -23.54 11.54 7.30
CA GLU A 238 -24.24 11.71 8.59
C GLU A 238 -25.56 12.45 8.44
N ASN A 239 -25.66 13.40 7.51
CA ASN A 239 -26.87 14.17 7.23
C ASN A 239 -27.99 13.31 6.60
N GLU A 240 -27.68 12.22 5.92
CA GLU A 240 -28.69 11.27 5.43
C GLU A 240 -29.23 10.35 6.52
N ILE A 241 -28.43 10.15 7.58
CA ILE A 241 -28.77 9.31 8.72
C ILE A 241 -29.67 10.06 9.71
N ILE A 242 -29.50 11.37 9.81
CA ILE A 242 -30.12 12.23 10.84
C ILE A 242 -31.48 12.79 10.40
N THR A 243 -31.94 12.55 9.18
CA THR A 243 -33.34 12.95 8.84
C THR A 243 -34.32 12.08 9.60
N PRO A 244 -35.12 12.67 10.51
CA PRO A 244 -36.07 11.92 11.35
C PRO A 244 -37.03 11.03 10.57
N LYS A 245 -37.34 11.42 9.33
CA LYS A 245 -38.22 10.68 8.43
C LYS A 245 -37.59 9.35 7.97
N LYS A 246 -36.31 9.34 7.65
CA LYS A 246 -35.60 8.11 7.22
C LYS A 246 -35.33 7.14 8.37
N LEU A 247 -35.23 7.63 9.61
CA LEU A 247 -35.19 6.79 10.81
C LEU A 247 -36.52 6.12 11.08
N GLN A 248 -37.64 6.87 10.97
CA GLN A 248 -39.00 6.33 11.13
C GLN A 248 -39.33 5.27 10.09
N ASP A 249 -38.93 5.47 8.82
CA ASP A 249 -39.14 4.49 7.76
C ASP A 249 -38.30 3.21 7.99
N ARG A 250 -37.14 3.31 8.66
CA ARG A 250 -36.35 2.16 9.06
C ARG A 250 -36.91 1.39 10.25
N GLU A 251 -37.35 2.09 11.28
CA GLU A 251 -38.00 1.44 12.44
C GLU A 251 -39.25 0.72 12.02
N GLN A 252 -40.02 1.28 11.06
CA GLN A 252 -41.16 0.62 10.48
C GLN A 252 -40.80 -0.61 9.63
N SER A 253 -39.71 -0.59 8.87
CA SER A 253 -39.27 -1.75 8.11
C SER A 253 -38.76 -2.88 9.01
N PHE A 254 -38.05 -2.56 10.10
CA PHE A 254 -37.60 -3.55 11.08
C PHE A 254 -38.78 -4.18 11.88
N SER A 255 -39.88 -3.45 12.10
CA SER A 255 -41.01 -3.97 12.78
C SER A 255 -41.89 -4.92 11.93
N PHE A 256 -41.73 -4.87 10.61
CA PHE A 256 -42.44 -5.78 9.68
C PHE A 256 -41.75 -7.14 9.54
N ASP A 257 -40.44 -7.22 9.73
CA ASP A 257 -39.66 -8.48 9.62
C ASP A 257 -39.68 -9.33 10.91
N LEU A 258 -40.31 -8.83 11.99
CA LEU A 258 -40.45 -9.51 13.29
C LEU A 258 -41.86 -10.06 13.57
N LYS A 259 -42.75 -10.02 12.59
CA LYS A 259 -44.07 -10.66 12.62
C LYS A 259 -44.11 -11.81 11.61
#